data_5e1599619222dc4b91947d42db76073a
#
_entry.id   5e1599619222dc4b91947d42db76073a
#
_cell.length_a   1.000
_cell.length_b   1.000
_cell.length_c   1.000
_cell.angle_alpha   90.00
_cell.angle_beta   90.00
_cell.angle_gamma   90.00
#
_symmetry.space_group_name_H-M   'P 1'
#
loop_
_entity.id
_entity.type
_entity.pdbx_description
1 polymer ?
#
loop_
_entity_poly.entity_id
_entity_poly.type
_entity_poly.pdbx_seq_one_letter_code
_entity_poly.pdbx_strand_id
1 'polypeptide(L)'
;MFYVLGFYKFKKLKGLKNDKIILQNKLKNNQVRGTIILSKEGINGTISGKIKNVNKIKSYLINNFNFKNFDSQNNSISKFNPFHRAKVKIKKEVVPIGIQMPPLKNIDNYVAPKNWNKLLKEKNVKIIDARKPFEYKVGTFKGSINPNIENYRNFPEYLSKVGKNNKIAMFCTGGIRCEKASIYLKRKGFKNVHQLKGGILNYLGKVDKKDSLWKGECYVFDNRISVKHKLKQGTYSMCSGCRKPVSLVEKKSKKYVEGISCPKCHDHLTESQKSRFAMRQKQILIAKKIGKKHIFQKEY
;
A
#
# COMPACT_ATOMS: atom_id res chain seq x y z
N MET A 1 -4.06 -3.72 21.52
CA MET A 1 -3.41 -3.83 20.19
C MET A 1 -4.48 -3.87 19.11
N PHE A 2 -4.15 -3.39 17.91
CA PHE A 2 -5.03 -3.34 16.74
C PHE A 2 -4.56 -4.30 15.67
N TYR A 3 -5.47 -5.10 15.18
CA TYR A 3 -5.25 -5.98 14.05
C TYR A 3 -5.42 -5.19 12.76
N VAL A 4 -4.51 -5.36 11.80
CA VAL A 4 -4.52 -4.68 10.51
C VAL A 4 -4.60 -5.73 9.42
N LEU A 5 -5.62 -5.64 8.57
CA LEU A 5 -5.87 -6.54 7.45
C LEU A 5 -5.82 -5.75 6.14
N GLY A 6 -4.81 -6.02 5.32
CA GLY A 6 -4.75 -5.60 3.93
C GLY A 6 -5.23 -6.72 3.02
N PHE A 7 -6.04 -6.42 2.00
CA PHE A 7 -6.61 -7.41 1.11
C PHE A 7 -6.97 -6.83 -0.26
N TYR A 8 -7.04 -7.70 -1.26
CA TYR A 8 -7.73 -7.41 -2.53
C TYR A 8 -8.34 -8.67 -3.14
N LYS A 9 -9.36 -8.46 -3.97
CA LYS A 9 -10.00 -9.47 -4.81
C LYS A 9 -10.41 -8.85 -6.13
N PHE A 10 -10.01 -9.49 -7.23
CA PHE A 10 -10.54 -9.18 -8.54
C PHE A 10 -11.76 -10.08 -8.80
N LYS A 11 -12.90 -9.47 -8.96
CA LYS A 11 -14.17 -10.12 -9.32
C LYS A 11 -15.12 -9.06 -9.85
N LYS A 12 -15.87 -9.36 -10.91
CA LYS A 12 -16.91 -8.45 -11.43
C LYS A 12 -17.96 -8.20 -10.35
N LEU A 13 -18.11 -6.95 -9.94
CA LEU A 13 -19.07 -6.51 -8.92
C LEU A 13 -20.16 -5.65 -9.55
N LYS A 14 -21.37 -5.72 -8.98
CA LYS A 14 -22.56 -4.92 -9.32
C LYS A 14 -23.06 -4.24 -8.03
N GLY A 15 -24.01 -3.31 -8.16
CA GLY A 15 -24.68 -2.72 -6.97
C GLY A 15 -23.80 -1.82 -6.08
N LEU A 16 -22.66 -1.33 -6.55
CA LEU A 16 -21.60 -0.67 -5.75
C LEU A 16 -22.08 0.51 -4.89
N LYS A 17 -23.14 1.24 -5.30
CA LYS A 17 -23.66 2.39 -4.53
C LYS A 17 -24.26 1.94 -3.22
N ASN A 18 -25.12 0.91 -3.26
CA ASN A 18 -25.74 0.32 -2.07
C ASN A 18 -24.69 -0.36 -1.19
N ASP A 19 -23.81 -1.18 -1.77
CA ASP A 19 -22.71 -1.85 -1.05
C ASP A 19 -21.82 -0.86 -0.30
N LYS A 20 -21.52 0.30 -0.91
CA LYS A 20 -20.76 1.36 -0.26
C LYS A 20 -21.45 1.84 1.02
N ILE A 21 -22.76 2.10 1.00
CA ILE A 21 -23.52 2.61 2.15
C ILE A 21 -23.54 1.55 3.26
N ILE A 22 -23.89 0.33 2.92
CA ILE A 22 -23.99 -0.78 3.88
C ILE A 22 -22.62 -1.04 4.51
N LEU A 23 -21.57 -1.16 3.69
CA LEU A 23 -20.23 -1.45 4.17
C LEU A 23 -19.67 -0.30 5.02
N GLN A 24 -19.95 0.97 4.67
CA GLN A 24 -19.55 2.13 5.45
C GLN A 24 -20.17 2.09 6.85
N ASN A 25 -21.46 1.75 6.96
CA ASN A 25 -22.15 1.61 8.24
C ASN A 25 -21.63 0.42 9.05
N LYS A 26 -21.40 -0.75 8.39
CA LYS A 26 -20.82 -1.91 9.07
C LYS A 26 -19.43 -1.63 9.64
N LEU A 27 -18.58 -0.90 8.92
CA LEU A 27 -17.27 -0.49 9.42
C LEU A 27 -17.42 0.38 10.68
N LYS A 28 -18.32 1.37 10.68
CA LYS A 28 -18.56 2.26 11.83
C LYS A 28 -19.10 1.48 13.03
N ASN A 29 -20.17 0.72 12.84
CA ASN A 29 -20.83 -0.04 13.92
C ASN A 29 -19.92 -1.09 14.56
N ASN A 30 -18.94 -1.63 13.82
CA ASN A 30 -17.93 -2.53 14.35
C ASN A 30 -16.64 -1.83 14.80
N GLN A 31 -16.61 -0.49 14.85
CA GLN A 31 -15.41 0.28 15.24
C GLN A 31 -14.16 -0.09 14.41
N VAL A 32 -14.36 -0.50 13.17
CA VAL A 32 -13.29 -0.81 12.22
C VAL A 32 -13.01 0.42 11.37
N ARG A 33 -11.74 0.82 11.30
CA ARG A 33 -11.28 1.97 10.53
C ARG A 33 -10.44 1.49 9.35
N GLY A 34 -10.25 2.36 8.37
CA GLY A 34 -9.45 2.05 7.20
C GLY A 34 -10.08 2.56 5.91
N THR A 35 -9.54 2.11 4.79
CA THR A 35 -10.08 2.46 3.47
C THR A 35 -10.37 1.20 2.68
N ILE A 36 -11.57 1.11 2.13
CA ILE A 36 -11.97 0.08 1.17
C ILE A 36 -12.33 0.78 -0.13
N ILE A 37 -11.78 0.30 -1.24
CA ILE A 37 -12.09 0.72 -2.59
C ILE A 37 -12.95 -0.36 -3.24
N LEU A 38 -14.12 0.01 -3.72
CA LEU A 38 -15.00 -0.81 -4.55
C LEU A 38 -14.89 -0.35 -5.99
N SER A 39 -14.84 -1.28 -6.91
CA SER A 39 -14.85 -1.05 -8.35
C SER A 39 -15.65 -2.15 -9.05
N LYS A 40 -16.09 -1.91 -10.29
CA LYS A 40 -16.70 -2.98 -11.12
C LYS A 40 -15.77 -4.17 -11.33
N GLU A 41 -14.46 -4.00 -11.19
CA GLU A 41 -13.45 -5.05 -11.35
C GLU A 41 -13.06 -5.76 -10.05
N GLY A 42 -13.54 -5.29 -8.88
CA GLY A 42 -13.22 -5.93 -7.60
C GLY A 42 -13.15 -5.00 -6.41
N ILE A 43 -12.43 -5.45 -5.39
CA ILE A 43 -12.25 -4.78 -4.10
C ILE A 43 -10.78 -4.71 -3.71
N ASN A 44 -10.39 -3.60 -3.08
CA ASN A 44 -9.06 -3.42 -2.48
C ASN A 44 -9.19 -2.61 -1.20
N GLY A 45 -8.50 -3.02 -0.13
CA GLY A 45 -8.60 -2.28 1.11
C GLY A 45 -7.53 -2.63 2.14
N THR A 46 -7.42 -1.74 3.11
CA THR A 46 -6.72 -1.99 4.37
C THR A 46 -7.60 -1.46 5.50
N ILE A 47 -7.90 -2.34 6.45
CA ILE A 47 -8.76 -2.04 7.61
C ILE A 47 -8.07 -2.43 8.91
N SER A 48 -8.47 -1.80 10.01
CA SER A 48 -7.91 -2.03 11.33
C SER A 48 -8.93 -1.85 12.45
N GLY A 49 -8.81 -2.67 13.48
CA GLY A 49 -9.67 -2.67 14.65
C GLY A 49 -9.31 -3.80 15.61
N LYS A 50 -10.20 -4.08 16.58
CA LYS A 50 -10.09 -5.31 17.37
C LYS A 50 -10.23 -6.52 16.44
N ILE A 51 -9.45 -7.58 16.67
CA ILE A 51 -9.39 -8.75 15.76
C ILE A 51 -10.77 -9.35 15.49
N LYS A 52 -11.62 -9.50 16.52
CA LYS A 52 -13.00 -9.99 16.40
C LYS A 52 -13.82 -9.14 15.42
N ASN A 53 -13.69 -7.82 15.50
CA ASN A 53 -14.45 -6.89 14.66
C ASN A 53 -13.95 -6.87 13.20
N VAL A 54 -12.63 -6.91 13.01
CA VAL A 54 -12.05 -7.01 11.66
C VAL A 54 -12.46 -8.32 10.99
N ASN A 55 -12.49 -9.44 11.74
CA ASN A 55 -12.94 -10.72 11.20
C ASN A 55 -14.42 -10.72 10.83
N LYS A 56 -15.31 -10.03 11.60
CA LYS A 56 -16.71 -9.83 11.21
C LYS A 56 -16.82 -9.11 9.85
N ILE A 57 -16.03 -8.05 9.66
CA ILE A 57 -16.00 -7.34 8.35
C ILE A 57 -15.44 -8.23 7.25
N LYS A 58 -14.37 -8.99 7.51
CA LYS A 58 -13.81 -9.95 6.56
C LYS A 58 -14.86 -10.98 6.10
N SER A 59 -15.55 -11.61 7.05
CA SER A 59 -16.60 -12.58 6.75
C SER A 59 -17.75 -11.94 5.96
N TYR A 60 -18.17 -10.73 6.34
CA TYR A 60 -19.17 -9.99 5.58
C TYR A 60 -18.74 -9.75 4.13
N LEU A 61 -17.50 -9.32 3.88
CA LEU A 61 -16.98 -9.11 2.53
C LEU A 61 -16.98 -10.40 1.70
N ILE A 62 -16.55 -11.51 2.30
CA ILE A 62 -16.52 -12.80 1.65
C ILE A 62 -17.93 -13.25 1.25
N ASN A 63 -18.88 -13.20 2.18
CA ASN A 63 -20.24 -13.66 1.97
C ASN A 63 -21.02 -12.75 1.03
N ASN A 64 -21.02 -11.42 1.28
CA ASN A 64 -21.79 -10.45 0.50
C ASN A 64 -21.38 -10.39 -0.97
N PHE A 65 -20.09 -10.52 -1.24
CA PHE A 65 -19.57 -10.51 -2.62
C PHE A 65 -19.37 -11.93 -3.17
N ASN A 66 -19.78 -12.96 -2.43
CA ASN A 66 -19.64 -14.36 -2.82
C ASN A 66 -18.20 -14.68 -3.27
N PHE A 67 -17.21 -14.32 -2.43
CA PHE A 67 -15.82 -14.68 -2.64
C PHE A 67 -15.55 -16.06 -2.04
N LYS A 68 -14.76 -16.89 -2.73
CA LYS A 68 -14.19 -18.07 -2.10
C LYS A 68 -13.08 -17.68 -1.11
N ASN A 69 -12.24 -16.71 -1.51
CA ASN A 69 -11.16 -16.12 -0.72
C ASN A 69 -10.70 -14.80 -1.37
N PHE A 70 -9.84 -14.03 -0.71
CA PHE A 70 -9.12 -12.93 -1.34
C PHE A 70 -7.98 -13.47 -2.23
N ASP A 71 -7.63 -12.74 -3.29
CA ASP A 71 -6.47 -13.05 -4.14
C ASP A 71 -5.17 -12.84 -3.36
N SER A 72 -5.17 -11.85 -2.48
CA SER A 72 -4.11 -11.66 -1.49
C SER A 72 -4.66 -11.04 -0.22
N GLN A 73 -4.10 -11.46 0.93
CA GLN A 73 -4.29 -10.80 2.22
C GLN A 73 -2.98 -10.78 3.00
N ASN A 74 -2.79 -9.71 3.75
CA ASN A 74 -1.65 -9.50 4.63
C ASN A 74 -2.15 -9.05 5.99
N ASN A 75 -1.64 -9.67 7.04
CA ASN A 75 -2.05 -9.42 8.42
C ASN A 75 -0.89 -8.88 9.23
N SER A 76 -1.14 -7.90 10.07
CA SER A 76 -0.16 -7.37 11.01
C SER A 76 -0.83 -6.81 12.26
N ILE A 77 -0.01 -6.50 13.27
CA ILE A 77 -0.47 -5.92 14.54
C ILE A 77 0.14 -4.54 14.70
N SER A 78 -0.65 -3.59 15.22
CA SER A 78 -0.20 -2.25 15.57
C SER A 78 -0.53 -1.93 17.02
N LYS A 79 0.33 -1.16 17.69
CA LYS A 79 0.10 -0.67 19.06
C LYS A 79 -1.03 0.38 19.11
N PHE A 80 -1.29 1.08 18.02
CA PHE A 80 -2.35 2.08 17.86
C PHE A 80 -3.19 1.78 16.62
N ASN A 81 -4.41 2.34 16.52
CA ASN A 81 -5.20 2.21 15.31
C ASN A 81 -4.59 3.07 14.18
N PRO A 82 -4.06 2.47 13.12
CA PRO A 82 -3.33 3.21 12.10
C PRO A 82 -4.23 4.03 11.15
N PHE A 83 -5.53 4.07 11.40
CA PHE A 83 -6.48 4.87 10.63
C PHE A 83 -7.32 5.77 11.52
N HIS A 84 -7.56 7.01 11.10
CA HIS A 84 -8.43 7.94 11.82
C HIS A 84 -9.92 7.74 11.50
N ARG A 85 -10.25 7.18 10.34
CA ARG A 85 -11.63 7.09 9.82
C ARG A 85 -11.88 5.78 9.11
N ALA A 86 -13.14 5.37 9.07
CA ALA A 86 -13.66 4.37 8.14
C ALA A 86 -14.04 5.06 6.83
N LYS A 87 -13.57 4.56 5.69
CA LYS A 87 -13.88 5.10 4.36
C LYS A 87 -14.14 3.99 3.35
N VAL A 88 -15.28 4.06 2.68
CA VAL A 88 -15.55 3.23 1.51
C VAL A 88 -15.67 4.13 0.29
N LYS A 89 -14.91 3.84 -0.76
CA LYS A 89 -14.83 4.66 -1.98
C LYS A 89 -15.16 3.82 -3.20
N ILE A 90 -15.99 4.34 -4.09
CA ILE A 90 -16.17 3.77 -5.41
C ILE A 90 -15.16 4.43 -6.35
N LYS A 91 -14.44 3.62 -7.13
CA LYS A 91 -13.46 4.05 -8.13
C LYS A 91 -13.69 3.30 -9.46
N LYS A 92 -13.21 3.85 -10.57
CA LYS A 92 -13.24 3.15 -11.87
C LYS A 92 -12.42 1.85 -11.81
N GLU A 93 -11.28 1.89 -11.13
CA GLU A 93 -10.34 0.77 -10.96
C GLU A 93 -9.94 0.62 -9.49
N VAL A 94 -9.72 -0.62 -9.03
CA VAL A 94 -9.18 -0.89 -7.68
C VAL A 94 -7.71 -0.47 -7.54
N VAL A 95 -6.97 -0.53 -8.65
CA VAL A 95 -5.65 0.06 -8.84
C VAL A 95 -5.55 0.62 -10.27
N PRO A 96 -5.28 1.92 -10.43
CA PRO A 96 -5.37 2.54 -11.75
C PRO A 96 -4.13 2.22 -12.60
N ILE A 97 -4.29 1.39 -13.64
CA ILE A 97 -3.24 1.16 -14.64
C ILE A 97 -3.56 1.86 -15.98
N GLY A 98 -4.80 2.37 -16.13
CA GLY A 98 -5.21 3.12 -17.31
C GLY A 98 -5.60 2.26 -18.52
N ILE A 99 -5.68 0.95 -18.36
CA ILE A 99 -6.10 0.01 -19.40
C ILE A 99 -7.26 -0.86 -18.91
N GLN A 100 -8.17 -1.21 -19.81
CA GLN A 100 -9.23 -2.15 -19.51
C GLN A 100 -8.66 -3.56 -19.37
N MET A 101 -8.97 -4.21 -18.24
CA MET A 101 -8.47 -5.53 -17.90
C MET A 101 -9.56 -6.57 -18.08
N PRO A 102 -9.25 -7.74 -18.66
CA PRO A 102 -10.17 -8.87 -18.65
C PRO A 102 -10.27 -9.44 -17.24
N PRO A 103 -11.25 -10.32 -16.98
CA PRO A 103 -11.24 -11.14 -15.77
C PRO A 103 -9.91 -11.87 -15.62
N LEU A 104 -9.38 -11.85 -14.41
CA LEU A 104 -8.14 -12.56 -14.08
C LEU A 104 -8.42 -14.06 -14.05
N LYS A 105 -8.18 -14.74 -15.14
CA LYS A 105 -8.19 -16.20 -15.19
C LYS A 105 -6.75 -16.68 -15.32
N ASN A 106 -6.36 -17.67 -14.49
CA ASN A 106 -5.11 -18.43 -14.57
C ASN A 106 -3.82 -17.57 -14.61
N ILE A 107 -3.59 -16.78 -13.56
CA ILE A 107 -2.28 -16.19 -13.33
C ILE A 107 -1.46 -17.20 -12.54
N ASP A 108 -0.57 -17.90 -13.21
CA ASP A 108 0.30 -18.95 -12.68
C ASP A 108 1.75 -18.49 -12.43
N ASN A 109 2.00 -17.19 -12.58
CA ASN A 109 3.34 -16.60 -12.51
C ASN A 109 3.73 -16.08 -11.10
N TYR A 110 3.08 -16.57 -10.08
CA TYR A 110 3.42 -16.21 -8.69
C TYR A 110 4.65 -16.95 -8.20
N VAL A 111 5.59 -16.21 -7.62
CA VAL A 111 6.72 -16.77 -6.89
C VAL A 111 6.51 -16.57 -5.39
N ALA A 112 6.53 -17.67 -4.64
CA ALA A 112 6.40 -17.62 -3.19
C ALA A 112 7.60 -16.92 -2.53
N PRO A 113 7.41 -16.22 -1.39
CA PRO A 113 8.50 -15.51 -0.69
C PRO A 113 9.77 -16.36 -0.47
N LYS A 114 9.62 -17.63 -0.13
CA LYS A 114 10.74 -18.56 0.09
C LYS A 114 11.60 -18.80 -1.16
N ASN A 115 11.01 -18.70 -2.35
CA ASN A 115 11.67 -18.93 -3.63
C ASN A 115 12.10 -17.62 -4.31
N TRP A 116 11.65 -16.46 -3.77
CA TRP A 116 11.88 -15.15 -4.37
C TRP A 116 13.37 -14.81 -4.46
N ASN A 117 14.13 -15.07 -3.41
CA ASN A 117 15.57 -14.82 -3.39
C ASN A 117 16.34 -15.64 -4.44
N LYS A 118 15.89 -16.89 -4.71
CA LYS A 118 16.49 -17.72 -5.78
C LYS A 118 16.29 -17.05 -7.13
N LEU A 119 15.07 -16.62 -7.44
CA LEU A 119 14.78 -15.90 -8.68
C LEU A 119 15.60 -14.60 -8.82
N LEU A 120 15.73 -13.80 -7.74
CA LEU A 120 16.48 -12.54 -7.79
C LEU A 120 17.99 -12.71 -7.99
N LYS A 121 18.54 -13.90 -7.72
CA LYS A 121 19.97 -14.23 -7.91
C LYS A 121 20.27 -14.79 -9.29
N GLU A 122 19.26 -15.11 -10.10
CA GLU A 122 19.46 -15.62 -11.45
C GLU A 122 20.08 -14.55 -12.36
N LYS A 123 20.96 -14.97 -13.27
CA LYS A 123 21.49 -14.10 -14.33
C LYS A 123 20.36 -13.66 -15.27
N ASN A 124 20.45 -12.44 -15.79
CA ASN A 124 19.51 -11.89 -16.78
C ASN A 124 18.06 -11.68 -16.30
N VAL A 125 17.81 -11.58 -14.97
CA VAL A 125 16.50 -11.20 -14.43
C VAL A 125 16.41 -9.68 -14.26
N LYS A 126 15.43 -9.05 -14.88
CA LYS A 126 15.09 -7.66 -14.63
C LYS A 126 14.14 -7.59 -13.43
N ILE A 127 14.63 -7.06 -12.32
CA ILE A 127 13.88 -6.90 -11.07
C ILE A 127 13.24 -5.53 -11.09
N ILE A 128 11.90 -5.46 -11.15
CA ILE A 128 11.15 -4.20 -11.30
C ILE A 128 10.33 -3.91 -10.05
N ASP A 129 10.62 -2.80 -9.38
CA ASP A 129 9.80 -2.24 -8.31
C ASP A 129 8.66 -1.40 -8.92
N ALA A 130 7.45 -1.95 -8.94
CA ALA A 130 6.26 -1.31 -9.53
C ALA A 130 5.67 -0.21 -8.64
N ARG A 131 6.42 0.29 -7.66
CA ARG A 131 5.98 1.33 -6.73
C ARG A 131 6.47 2.71 -7.17
N LYS A 132 5.92 3.74 -6.51
CA LYS A 132 6.35 5.12 -6.72
C LYS A 132 7.78 5.36 -6.23
N PRO A 133 8.50 6.37 -6.77
CA PRO A 133 9.88 6.65 -6.39
C PRO A 133 10.09 6.86 -4.88
N PHE A 134 9.15 7.51 -4.20
CA PHE A 134 9.27 7.72 -2.75
C PHE A 134 9.09 6.42 -1.94
N GLU A 135 8.29 5.46 -2.42
CA GLU A 135 8.16 4.13 -1.79
C GLU A 135 9.45 3.33 -1.96
N TYR A 136 10.05 3.40 -3.16
CA TYR A 136 11.35 2.79 -3.48
C TYR A 136 12.47 3.31 -2.58
N LYS A 137 12.53 4.64 -2.36
CA LYS A 137 13.53 5.28 -1.49
C LYS A 137 13.44 4.88 -0.01
N VAL A 138 12.26 4.46 0.46
CA VAL A 138 12.07 3.94 1.83
C VAL A 138 12.68 2.54 1.98
N GLY A 139 12.67 1.75 0.92
CA GLY A 139 13.31 0.44 0.86
C GLY A 139 12.88 -0.34 -0.37
N THR A 140 13.76 -1.23 -0.81
CA THR A 140 13.57 -2.04 -2.01
C THR A 140 14.44 -3.31 -1.98
N PHE A 141 14.26 -4.24 -2.94
CA PHE A 141 15.18 -5.37 -3.11
C PHE A 141 16.48 -4.93 -3.77
N LYS A 142 17.60 -5.53 -3.33
CA LYS A 142 18.90 -5.30 -3.95
C LYS A 142 18.84 -5.59 -5.47
N GLY A 143 19.38 -4.67 -6.28
CA GLY A 143 19.42 -4.81 -7.73
C GLY A 143 18.11 -4.49 -8.46
N SER A 144 17.06 -4.03 -7.76
CA SER A 144 15.82 -3.65 -8.41
C SER A 144 15.89 -2.28 -9.10
N ILE A 145 15.16 -2.18 -10.19
CA ILE A 145 14.98 -0.96 -11.00
C ILE A 145 13.63 -0.34 -10.61
N ASN A 146 13.63 0.94 -10.26
CA ASN A 146 12.40 1.71 -10.16
C ASN A 146 12.19 2.50 -11.46
N PRO A 147 11.04 2.38 -12.13
CA PRO A 147 10.73 3.12 -13.36
C PRO A 147 10.64 4.63 -13.21
N ASN A 148 10.73 5.14 -11.99
CA ASN A 148 10.62 6.56 -11.65
C ASN A 148 9.28 7.20 -12.08
N ILE A 149 8.17 6.47 -11.91
CA ILE A 149 6.83 6.89 -12.33
C ILE A 149 6.03 7.35 -11.11
N GLU A 150 5.58 8.60 -11.11
CA GLU A 150 4.71 9.15 -10.06
C GLU A 150 3.25 8.71 -10.20
N ASN A 151 2.79 8.40 -11.42
CA ASN A 151 1.44 7.91 -11.67
C ASN A 151 1.48 6.51 -12.29
N TYR A 152 0.90 5.52 -11.59
CA TYR A 152 0.90 4.13 -12.06
C TYR A 152 0.19 3.92 -13.42
N ARG A 153 -0.60 4.87 -13.91
CA ARG A 153 -1.17 4.85 -15.26
C ARG A 153 -0.11 4.90 -16.37
N ASN A 154 1.07 5.41 -16.07
CA ASN A 154 2.20 5.49 -17.01
C ASN A 154 3.06 4.22 -16.97
N PHE A 155 2.74 3.24 -16.11
CA PHE A 155 3.50 2.00 -16.00
C PHE A 155 3.49 1.15 -17.28
N PRO A 156 2.38 1.04 -18.04
CA PRO A 156 2.36 0.37 -19.33
C PRO A 156 3.35 0.96 -20.35
N GLU A 157 3.53 2.28 -20.37
CA GLU A 157 4.51 2.95 -21.26
C GLU A 157 5.94 2.54 -20.91
N TYR A 158 6.30 2.50 -19.63
CA TYR A 158 7.60 1.97 -19.22
C TYR A 158 7.77 0.50 -19.63
N LEU A 159 6.75 -0.33 -19.38
CA LEU A 159 6.80 -1.76 -19.69
C LEU A 159 6.94 -2.03 -21.20
N SER A 160 6.41 -1.16 -22.06
CA SER A 160 6.57 -1.29 -23.53
C SER A 160 8.01 -1.13 -24.00
N LYS A 161 8.86 -0.45 -23.22
CA LYS A 161 10.29 -0.26 -23.49
C LYS A 161 11.16 -1.43 -23.00
N VAL A 162 10.56 -2.38 -22.26
CA VAL A 162 11.26 -3.59 -21.78
C VAL A 162 11.25 -4.64 -22.87
N GLY A 163 12.41 -5.20 -23.20
CA GLY A 163 12.53 -6.25 -24.24
C GLY A 163 11.74 -7.51 -23.86
N LYS A 164 11.03 -8.10 -24.83
CA LYS A 164 10.13 -9.26 -24.60
C LYS A 164 10.86 -10.53 -24.16
N ASN A 165 12.13 -10.68 -24.51
CA ASN A 165 12.95 -11.83 -24.15
C ASN A 165 13.51 -11.78 -22.72
N ASN A 166 13.32 -10.65 -22.01
CA ASN A 166 13.78 -10.54 -20.64
C ASN A 166 12.93 -11.40 -19.69
N LYS A 167 13.61 -12.04 -18.74
CA LYS A 167 12.97 -12.59 -17.56
C LYS A 167 12.67 -11.46 -16.58
N ILE A 168 11.42 -11.27 -16.25
CA ILE A 168 10.94 -10.14 -15.41
C ILE A 168 10.50 -10.66 -14.05
N ALA A 169 11.02 -10.08 -12.99
CA ALA A 169 10.57 -10.28 -11.61
C ALA A 169 9.98 -8.97 -11.07
N MET A 170 8.66 -8.90 -10.89
CA MET A 170 7.97 -7.69 -10.43
C MET A 170 7.46 -7.82 -9.00
N PHE A 171 7.49 -6.72 -8.27
CA PHE A 171 6.91 -6.66 -6.94
C PHE A 171 6.31 -5.29 -6.64
N CYS A 172 5.36 -5.28 -5.70
CA CYS A 172 4.84 -4.07 -5.06
C CYS A 172 4.46 -4.38 -3.61
N THR A 173 3.90 -3.43 -2.88
CA THR A 173 3.60 -3.57 -1.46
C THR A 173 2.77 -4.81 -1.13
N GLY A 174 1.61 -4.99 -1.76
CA GLY A 174 0.67 -6.09 -1.47
C GLY A 174 0.40 -7.03 -2.65
N GLY A 175 1.00 -6.80 -3.84
CA GLY A 175 0.81 -7.61 -5.06
C GLY A 175 -0.12 -7.01 -6.10
N ILE A 176 -1.11 -6.22 -5.72
CA ILE A 176 -2.21 -5.78 -6.60
C ILE A 176 -1.78 -5.04 -7.88
N ARG A 177 -0.71 -4.22 -7.81
CA ARG A 177 -0.17 -3.52 -9.00
C ARG A 177 0.42 -4.53 -9.98
N CYS A 178 1.15 -5.52 -9.47
CA CYS A 178 1.78 -6.55 -10.27
C CYS A 178 0.77 -7.46 -10.97
N GLU A 179 -0.41 -7.71 -10.39
CA GLU A 179 -1.48 -8.45 -11.05
C GLU A 179 -1.83 -7.85 -12.42
N LYS A 180 -2.16 -6.56 -12.42
CA LYS A 180 -2.51 -5.86 -13.65
C LYS A 180 -1.32 -5.75 -14.63
N ALA A 181 -0.13 -5.47 -14.12
CA ALA A 181 1.07 -5.39 -14.93
C ALA A 181 1.42 -6.74 -15.59
N SER A 182 1.28 -7.85 -14.87
CA SER A 182 1.53 -9.20 -15.42
C SER A 182 0.59 -9.53 -16.58
N ILE A 183 -0.70 -9.20 -16.43
CA ILE A 183 -1.67 -9.43 -17.50
C ILE A 183 -1.35 -8.57 -18.73
N TYR A 184 -1.00 -7.30 -18.50
CA TYR A 184 -0.58 -6.40 -19.58
C TYR A 184 0.61 -6.97 -20.35
N LEU A 185 1.65 -7.41 -19.64
CA LEU A 185 2.86 -7.99 -20.26
C LEU A 185 2.55 -9.29 -21.00
N LYS A 186 1.75 -10.21 -20.42
CA LYS A 186 1.34 -11.45 -21.09
C LYS A 186 0.60 -11.14 -22.40
N ARG A 187 -0.31 -10.16 -22.41
CA ARG A 187 -1.01 -9.72 -23.63
C ARG A 187 -0.08 -9.13 -24.70
N LYS A 188 1.03 -8.50 -24.26
CA LYS A 188 2.07 -7.98 -25.16
C LYS A 188 3.05 -9.06 -25.62
N GLY A 189 2.82 -10.34 -25.28
CA GLY A 189 3.60 -11.49 -25.72
C GLY A 189 4.84 -11.78 -24.86
N PHE A 190 4.93 -11.21 -23.66
CA PHE A 190 6.01 -11.58 -22.72
C PHE A 190 5.76 -12.97 -22.12
N LYS A 191 6.71 -13.88 -22.25
CA LYS A 191 6.60 -15.27 -21.77
C LYS A 191 7.10 -15.45 -20.33
N ASN A 192 8.15 -14.73 -19.94
CA ASN A 192 8.87 -14.93 -18.68
C ASN A 192 8.59 -13.79 -17.66
N VAL A 193 7.35 -13.69 -17.18
CA VAL A 193 6.92 -12.67 -16.22
C VAL A 193 6.60 -13.33 -14.89
N HIS A 194 7.27 -12.92 -13.83
CA HIS A 194 7.10 -13.42 -12.47
C HIS A 194 6.70 -12.29 -11.52
N GLN A 195 5.85 -12.61 -10.54
CA GLN A 195 5.45 -11.67 -9.51
C GLN A 195 5.54 -12.26 -8.11
N LEU A 196 5.95 -11.42 -7.16
CA LEU A 196 6.04 -11.83 -5.74
C LEU A 196 4.65 -12.04 -5.15
N LYS A 197 4.33 -13.28 -4.78
CA LYS A 197 3.03 -13.65 -4.19
C LYS A 197 2.76 -12.89 -2.90
N GLY A 198 1.69 -12.08 -2.88
CA GLY A 198 1.31 -11.26 -1.73
C GLY A 198 2.22 -10.05 -1.49
N GLY A 199 3.15 -9.76 -2.41
CA GLY A 199 4.02 -8.59 -2.40
C GLY A 199 5.04 -8.57 -1.26
N ILE A 200 5.63 -7.39 -1.06
CA ILE A 200 6.66 -7.14 -0.05
C ILE A 200 6.19 -7.48 1.37
N LEU A 201 4.93 -7.17 1.70
CA LEU A 201 4.41 -7.46 3.03
C LEU A 201 4.42 -8.96 3.35
N ASN A 202 4.04 -9.80 2.37
CA ASN A 202 4.12 -11.25 2.55
C ASN A 202 5.57 -11.73 2.66
N TYR A 203 6.49 -11.15 1.90
CA TYR A 203 7.92 -11.45 1.98
C TYR A 203 8.50 -11.08 3.36
N LEU A 204 8.30 -9.86 3.81
CA LEU A 204 8.78 -9.39 5.12
C LEU A 204 8.14 -10.12 6.30
N GLY A 205 6.94 -10.67 6.11
CA GLY A 205 6.26 -11.49 7.12
C GLY A 205 6.83 -12.90 7.23
N LYS A 206 7.37 -13.47 6.14
CA LYS A 206 7.75 -14.89 6.04
C LYS A 206 9.24 -15.17 5.96
N VAL A 207 10.01 -14.24 5.34
CA VAL A 207 11.46 -14.41 5.19
C VAL A 207 12.17 -13.79 6.38
N ASP A 208 13.11 -14.51 6.95
CA ASP A 208 13.87 -14.01 8.09
C ASP A 208 14.86 -12.91 7.66
N LYS A 209 15.18 -12.01 8.58
CA LYS A 209 16.03 -10.85 8.29
C LYS A 209 17.40 -11.26 7.77
N LYS A 210 17.99 -12.34 8.30
CA LYS A 210 19.31 -12.85 7.88
C LYS A 210 19.35 -13.31 6.44
N ASP A 211 18.24 -13.84 5.91
CA ASP A 211 18.13 -14.39 4.55
C ASP A 211 17.55 -13.36 3.56
N SER A 212 17.20 -12.17 4.05
CA SER A 212 16.46 -11.20 3.27
C SER A 212 17.35 -10.39 2.32
N LEU A 213 16.94 -10.32 1.06
CA LEU A 213 17.52 -9.40 0.07
C LEU A 213 16.85 -8.02 0.09
N TRP A 214 15.87 -7.80 0.97
CA TRP A 214 15.21 -6.50 1.17
C TRP A 214 16.12 -5.53 1.92
N LYS A 215 16.25 -4.31 1.40
CA LYS A 215 16.98 -3.20 2.04
C LYS A 215 16.01 -2.10 2.47
N GLY A 216 16.19 -1.58 3.67
CA GLY A 216 15.34 -0.52 4.23
C GLY A 216 14.02 -1.03 4.82
N GLU A 217 13.00 -0.19 4.77
CA GLU A 217 11.65 -0.44 5.30
C GLU A 217 10.61 -0.44 4.17
N CYS A 218 9.47 -1.06 4.38
CA CYS A 218 8.38 -1.04 3.40
C CYS A 218 7.38 0.06 3.74
N TYR A 219 7.19 1.01 2.83
CA TYR A 219 6.14 2.03 2.97
C TYR A 219 4.75 1.38 2.94
N VAL A 220 3.87 1.82 3.86
CA VAL A 220 2.46 1.41 3.95
C VAL A 220 1.55 2.63 3.96
N PHE A 221 0.33 2.47 3.44
CA PHE A 221 -0.63 3.57 3.25
C PHE A 221 -1.51 3.82 4.49
N ASP A 222 -0.90 3.76 5.68
CA ASP A 222 -1.55 4.04 6.95
C ASP A 222 -0.60 4.82 7.88
N ASN A 223 -1.05 5.19 9.08
CA ASN A 223 -0.29 6.05 9.99
C ASN A 223 0.94 5.37 10.62
N ARG A 224 1.22 4.11 10.34
CA ARG A 224 2.51 3.49 10.66
C ARG A 224 3.62 3.97 9.74
N ILE A 225 3.27 4.46 8.56
CA ILE A 225 4.11 4.99 7.46
C ILE A 225 5.01 3.92 6.85
N SER A 226 5.68 3.11 7.66
CA SER A 226 6.54 2.02 7.20
C SER A 226 6.49 0.82 8.15
N VAL A 227 6.86 -0.35 7.61
CA VAL A 227 7.01 -1.58 8.38
C VAL A 227 8.35 -2.26 8.03
N LYS A 228 8.88 -3.01 9.00
CA LYS A 228 10.09 -3.83 8.92
C LYS A 228 9.75 -5.31 8.85
N HIS A 229 10.76 -6.18 8.89
CA HIS A 229 10.58 -7.64 9.01
C HIS A 229 9.63 -8.01 10.14
N LYS A 230 8.89 -9.11 9.96
CA LYS A 230 7.77 -9.57 10.82
C LYS A 230 6.66 -8.50 10.92
N LEU A 231 6.60 -7.59 9.94
CA LEU A 231 5.64 -6.49 9.83
C LEU A 231 5.58 -5.57 11.06
N LYS A 232 6.67 -5.50 11.83
CA LYS A 232 6.83 -4.56 12.94
C LYS A 232 6.84 -3.13 12.40
N GLN A 233 6.31 -2.19 13.19
CA GLN A 233 6.33 -0.75 12.84
C GLN A 233 7.75 -0.27 12.53
N GLY A 234 7.90 0.52 11.48
CA GLY A 234 9.16 1.14 11.07
C GLY A 234 9.48 2.43 11.81
N THR A 235 10.47 3.16 11.30
CA THR A 235 11.00 4.40 11.91
C THR A 235 10.61 5.67 11.19
N TYR A 236 10.03 5.55 9.98
CA TYR A 236 9.61 6.72 9.22
C TYR A 236 8.38 7.38 9.82
N SER A 237 8.31 8.70 9.66
CA SER A 237 7.11 9.50 9.94
C SER A 237 6.61 10.19 8.67
N MET A 238 5.38 10.72 8.70
CA MET A 238 4.80 11.45 7.58
C MET A 238 5.11 12.94 7.71
N CYS A 239 5.66 13.56 6.68
CA CYS A 239 5.70 15.01 6.60
C CYS A 239 4.28 15.57 6.47
N SER A 240 3.89 16.46 7.35
CA SER A 240 2.56 17.08 7.31
C SER A 240 2.38 18.06 6.17
N GLY A 241 3.47 18.61 5.62
CA GLY A 241 3.46 19.49 4.44
C GLY A 241 3.23 18.70 3.14
N CYS A 242 4.22 17.93 2.71
CA CYS A 242 4.19 17.27 1.40
C CYS A 242 3.65 15.83 1.40
N ARG A 243 3.32 15.27 2.56
CA ARG A 243 2.82 13.89 2.71
C ARG A 243 3.79 12.79 2.24
N LYS A 244 5.07 13.10 2.14
CA LYS A 244 6.13 12.10 1.87
C LYS A 244 6.71 11.56 3.17
N PRO A 245 7.22 10.32 3.18
CA PRO A 245 7.87 9.75 4.36
C PRO A 245 9.18 10.50 4.68
N VAL A 246 9.47 10.64 5.97
CA VAL A 246 10.66 11.30 6.50
C VAL A 246 11.39 10.32 7.41
N SER A 247 12.66 10.08 7.13
CA SER A 247 13.54 9.22 7.93
C SER A 247 14.04 9.93 9.19
N LEU A 248 14.62 9.17 10.12
CA LEU A 248 15.26 9.74 11.32
C LEU A 248 16.43 10.67 10.96
N VAL A 249 17.18 10.36 9.89
CA VAL A 249 18.27 11.21 9.41
C VAL A 249 17.74 12.53 8.87
N GLU A 250 16.70 12.49 8.03
CA GLU A 250 16.08 13.70 7.49
C GLU A 250 15.47 14.62 8.55
N LYS A 251 15.06 14.07 9.71
CA LYS A 251 14.58 14.86 10.86
C LYS A 251 15.68 15.67 11.56
N LYS A 252 16.94 15.32 11.37
CA LYS A 252 18.08 16.08 11.92
C LYS A 252 18.41 17.32 11.09
N SER A 253 17.84 17.45 9.89
CA SER A 253 18.07 18.60 9.01
C SER A 253 17.43 19.86 9.54
N LYS A 254 18.09 21.02 9.39
CA LYS A 254 17.53 22.36 9.67
C LYS A 254 16.25 22.66 8.87
N LYS A 255 16.04 21.98 7.73
CA LYS A 255 14.84 22.09 6.91
C LYS A 255 13.65 21.24 7.42
N TYR A 256 13.85 20.47 8.48
CA TYR A 256 12.76 19.71 9.11
C TYR A 256 12.15 20.54 10.25
N VAL A 257 10.89 20.91 10.05
CA VAL A 257 10.07 21.54 11.09
C VAL A 257 8.83 20.68 11.29
N GLU A 258 8.66 20.12 12.51
CA GLU A 258 7.57 19.21 12.81
C GLU A 258 6.21 19.83 12.52
N GLY A 259 5.38 19.09 11.79
CA GLY A 259 4.05 19.55 11.38
C GLY A 259 4.05 20.50 10.17
N ILE A 260 5.19 21.03 9.74
CA ILE A 260 5.29 22.05 8.69
C ILE A 260 6.02 21.53 7.46
N SER A 261 7.32 21.20 7.58
CA SER A 261 8.17 20.91 6.43
C SER A 261 9.13 19.74 6.66
N CYS A 262 9.72 19.27 5.58
CA CYS A 262 10.87 18.36 5.59
C CYS A 262 11.85 18.77 4.49
N PRO A 263 13.10 18.21 4.44
CA PRO A 263 14.08 18.56 3.41
C PRO A 263 13.58 18.50 1.97
N LYS A 264 12.55 17.67 1.70
CA LYS A 264 11.98 17.49 0.35
C LYS A 264 11.00 18.60 -0.07
N CYS A 265 10.49 19.39 0.86
CA CYS A 265 9.48 20.40 0.55
C CYS A 265 9.74 21.79 1.13
N HIS A 266 10.70 21.91 2.05
CA HIS A 266 10.98 23.17 2.76
C HIS A 266 11.13 24.37 1.80
N ASP A 267 11.95 24.22 0.76
CA ASP A 267 12.27 25.29 -0.19
C ASP A 267 11.16 25.55 -1.23
N HIS A 268 10.17 24.67 -1.29
CA HIS A 268 9.04 24.77 -2.22
C HIS A 268 7.73 25.24 -1.57
N LEU A 269 7.74 25.43 -0.23
CA LEU A 269 6.57 25.91 0.49
C LEU A 269 6.54 27.44 0.51
N THR A 270 5.40 28.03 0.17
CA THR A 270 5.16 29.47 0.36
C THR A 270 5.00 29.80 1.85
N GLU A 271 5.23 31.05 2.24
CA GLU A 271 5.05 31.50 3.63
C GLU A 271 3.60 31.29 4.10
N SER A 272 2.61 31.52 3.26
CA SER A 272 1.21 31.23 3.55
C SER A 272 0.96 29.73 3.81
N GLN A 273 1.61 28.82 3.08
CA GLN A 273 1.52 27.39 3.34
C GLN A 273 2.18 27.00 4.67
N LYS A 274 3.36 27.55 4.97
CA LYS A 274 4.06 27.34 6.24
C LYS A 274 3.22 27.81 7.43
N SER A 275 2.65 29.02 7.35
CA SER A 275 1.76 29.57 8.37
C SER A 275 0.53 28.68 8.62
N ARG A 276 -0.17 28.26 7.57
CA ARG A 276 -1.33 27.34 7.70
C ARG A 276 -0.93 26.01 8.33
N PHE A 277 0.22 25.48 7.99
CA PHE A 277 0.70 24.21 8.58
C PHE A 277 1.08 24.38 10.04
N ALA A 278 1.69 25.53 10.41
CA ALA A 278 1.99 25.88 11.78
C ALA A 278 0.73 25.99 12.64
N MET A 279 -0.31 26.68 12.14
CA MET A 279 -1.61 26.79 12.82
C MET A 279 -2.24 25.41 13.04
N ARG A 280 -2.25 24.56 12.04
CA ARG A 280 -2.74 23.16 12.16
C ARG A 280 -1.93 22.38 13.21
N GLN A 281 -0.60 22.51 13.23
CA GLN A 281 0.25 21.84 14.22
C GLN A 281 -0.07 22.33 15.63
N LYS A 282 -0.27 23.64 15.82
CA LYS A 282 -0.70 24.22 17.09
C LYS A 282 -2.02 23.59 17.57
N GLN A 283 -3.03 23.47 16.68
CA GLN A 283 -4.30 22.84 17.02
C GLN A 283 -4.13 21.35 17.40
N ILE A 284 -3.24 20.61 16.71
CA ILE A 284 -2.94 19.22 17.05
C ILE A 284 -2.31 19.12 18.45
N LEU A 285 -1.38 20.01 18.79
CA LEU A 285 -0.74 20.04 20.09
C LEU A 285 -1.73 20.41 21.20
N ILE A 286 -2.62 21.38 20.97
CA ILE A 286 -3.69 21.74 21.91
C ILE A 286 -4.62 20.53 22.13
N ALA A 287 -5.10 19.91 21.05
CA ALA A 287 -5.95 18.71 21.13
C ALA A 287 -5.28 17.60 21.95
N LYS A 288 -3.98 17.40 21.76
CA LYS A 288 -3.20 16.42 22.53
C LYS A 288 -3.11 16.79 24.03
N LYS A 289 -2.90 18.07 24.37
CA LYS A 289 -2.85 18.53 25.75
C LYS A 289 -4.17 18.29 26.51
N ILE A 290 -5.32 18.44 25.85
CA ILE A 290 -6.65 18.19 26.42
C ILE A 290 -7.12 16.72 26.29
N GLY A 291 -6.19 15.77 26.05
CA GLY A 291 -6.48 14.34 26.01
C GLY A 291 -7.11 13.83 24.69
N LYS A 292 -7.36 14.67 23.71
CA LYS A 292 -7.85 14.22 22.39
C LYS A 292 -6.73 13.54 21.62
N LYS A 293 -7.02 12.34 21.06
CA LYS A 293 -6.03 11.55 20.33
C LYS A 293 -5.60 12.20 19.02
N HIS A 294 -6.50 12.86 18.30
CA HIS A 294 -6.21 13.60 17.07
C HIS A 294 -7.44 14.40 16.61
N ILE A 295 -7.24 15.62 16.05
CA ILE A 295 -8.31 16.51 15.59
C ILE A 295 -9.22 15.89 14.50
N PHE A 296 -8.73 14.89 13.72
CA PHE A 296 -9.47 14.21 12.67
C PHE A 296 -10.02 12.84 13.12
N GLN A 297 -9.79 12.43 14.35
CA GLN A 297 -10.29 11.16 14.85
C GLN A 297 -11.75 11.35 15.26
N LYS A 298 -12.65 10.71 14.54
CA LYS A 298 -14.05 10.61 14.96
C LYS A 298 -14.21 9.50 16.00
N GLU A 299 -15.00 9.76 17.02
CA GLU A 299 -15.47 8.75 17.95
C GLU A 299 -16.64 8.03 17.28
N TYR A 300 -16.58 6.71 17.18
CA TYR A 300 -17.63 5.77 16.89
C TYR A 300 -17.17 4.35 17.20
#